data_7819f60e5b40646aff54af1ab644811f
#
_entry.id   7819f60e5b40646aff54af1ab644811f
#
_cell.length_a   1.000
_cell.length_b   1.000
_cell.length_c   1.000
_cell.angle_alpha   90.00
_cell.angle_beta   90.00
_cell.angle_gamma   90.00
#
_symmetry.space_group_name_H-M   'P 1'
#
loop_
_entity.id
_entity.type
_entity.pdbx_description
1 polymer ?
#
loop_
_entity_poly.entity_id
_entity_poly.type
_entity_poly.pdbx_seq_one_letter_code
_entity_poly.pdbx_strand_id
1 'polypeptide(L)'
;MSDGGIEFFVLSGFLGSGKTTLLRDFLEQPEAADTAVIVNEVGEIGLDGIVLRDGGDSLPMAMLSNGCVCCQIGSDLAFTIDRLIVAKRPHGTPPLRRIILETSGLAKPGPVLRQLASLAEHRMKVAVVGTFDLTRGTETATFEEAVSQWAAAHRIAATKVDLASVNALSEAPATIAAINPLAEVIALKDRASTVATAFGPLVAAPPLPDVSADVKATHPRLVLCCARPVADISYPDLAAWLDNLAGALGDRLLRLKGLVQVKTLKQPLLIESVGTLFSPPRPLQMADGSQSSFLVIIAHDVMEAELGPIAPSGLFQFSSWQRPDAALRDERRVIKAEWVT
;
A
#
# COMPACT_ATOMS: atom_id res chain seq x y z
N MET A 1 -18.94 -2.12 17.48
CA MET A 1 -17.73 -1.95 18.31
C MET A 1 -16.57 -1.94 17.33
N SER A 2 -15.88 -0.81 17.15
CA SER A 2 -14.74 -0.69 16.26
C SER A 2 -13.62 -1.58 16.79
N ASP A 3 -13.17 -2.50 15.96
CA ASP A 3 -12.02 -3.37 16.21
C ASP A 3 -10.78 -2.46 16.41
N GLY A 4 -10.41 -2.26 17.69
CA GLY A 4 -9.52 -1.19 18.15
C GLY A 4 -8.02 -1.44 17.91
N GLY A 5 -7.65 -2.11 16.83
CA GLY A 5 -6.26 -2.32 16.46
C GLY A 5 -5.57 -1.05 15.97
N ILE A 6 -4.25 -0.95 16.19
CA ILE A 6 -3.43 0.15 15.69
C ILE A 6 -3.33 0.07 14.17
N GLU A 7 -3.53 1.18 13.47
CA GLU A 7 -3.26 1.32 12.04
C GLU A 7 -1.81 1.75 11.83
N PHE A 8 -1.08 0.98 11.03
CA PHE A 8 0.32 1.27 10.73
C PHE A 8 0.46 1.67 9.27
N PHE A 9 0.85 2.91 9.02
CA PHE A 9 1.07 3.44 7.69
C PHE A 9 2.57 3.52 7.37
N VAL A 10 2.96 2.90 6.26
CA VAL A 10 4.28 3.10 5.66
C VAL A 10 4.15 4.18 4.60
N LEU A 11 4.65 5.37 4.89
CA LEU A 11 4.71 6.47 3.91
C LEU A 11 5.95 6.30 3.04
N SER A 12 5.71 6.01 1.78
CA SER A 12 6.74 5.71 0.78
C SER A 12 6.60 6.61 -0.44
N GLY A 13 7.65 6.76 -1.21
CA GLY A 13 7.66 7.57 -2.43
C GLY A 13 9.07 8.02 -2.77
N PHE A 14 9.31 8.32 -4.03
CA PHE A 14 10.62 8.64 -4.55
C PHE A 14 11.19 9.94 -3.95
N LEU A 15 12.48 10.20 -4.18
CA LEU A 15 13.16 11.42 -3.72
C LEU A 15 12.43 12.68 -4.20
N GLY A 16 12.16 13.61 -3.28
CA GLY A 16 11.48 14.87 -3.56
C GLY A 16 10.01 14.76 -3.97
N SER A 17 9.38 13.59 -3.82
CA SER A 17 7.97 13.37 -4.17
C SER A 17 6.96 13.96 -3.17
N GLY A 18 7.41 14.66 -2.12
CA GLY A 18 6.53 15.36 -1.17
C GLY A 18 6.07 14.54 0.02
N LYS A 19 6.73 13.42 0.38
CA LYS A 19 6.42 12.61 1.57
C LYS A 19 6.37 13.42 2.85
N THR A 20 7.48 14.06 3.19
CA THR A 20 7.62 14.88 4.41
C THR A 20 6.61 16.02 4.46
N THR A 21 6.31 16.62 3.30
CA THR A 21 5.27 17.65 3.20
C THR A 21 3.89 17.09 3.50
N LEU A 22 3.55 15.94 2.90
CA LEU A 22 2.27 15.26 3.13
C LEU A 22 2.12 14.86 4.61
N LEU A 23 3.19 14.36 5.22
CA LEU A 23 3.21 14.00 6.64
C LEU A 23 3.05 15.24 7.54
N ARG A 24 3.78 16.32 7.27
CA ARG A 24 3.65 17.57 8.01
C ARG A 24 2.24 18.14 7.94
N ASP A 25 1.66 18.20 6.73
CA ASP A 25 0.29 18.70 6.55
C ASP A 25 -0.74 17.83 7.31
N PHE A 26 -0.47 16.52 7.46
CA PHE A 26 -1.29 15.64 8.30
C PHE A 26 -1.14 15.97 9.79
N LEU A 27 0.09 16.18 10.27
CA LEU A 27 0.37 16.45 11.67
C LEU A 27 -0.20 17.79 12.17
N GLU A 28 -0.52 18.70 11.25
CA GLU A 28 -1.21 19.94 11.54
C GLU A 28 -2.74 19.76 11.73
N GLN A 29 -3.29 18.57 11.40
CA GLN A 29 -4.71 18.29 11.55
C GLN A 29 -5.06 17.76 12.95
N PRO A 30 -6.25 18.10 13.51
CA PRO A 30 -6.68 17.59 14.79
C PRO A 30 -6.70 16.05 14.87
N GLU A 31 -6.95 15.39 13.76
CA GLU A 31 -7.01 13.94 13.62
C GLU A 31 -5.65 13.25 13.86
N ALA A 32 -4.55 14.02 13.83
CA ALA A 32 -3.22 13.50 14.13
C ALA A 32 -2.96 13.29 15.64
N ALA A 33 -3.83 13.78 16.52
CA ALA A 33 -3.63 13.71 17.98
C ALA A 33 -3.49 12.27 18.51
N ASP A 34 -4.00 11.27 17.82
CA ASP A 34 -3.90 9.84 18.16
C ASP A 34 -2.73 9.11 17.44
N THR A 35 -1.82 9.87 16.81
CA THR A 35 -0.78 9.37 15.94
C THR A 35 0.60 9.42 16.60
N ALA A 36 1.46 8.46 16.28
CA ALA A 36 2.90 8.50 16.50
C ALA A 36 3.62 8.44 15.15
N VAL A 37 4.79 9.07 15.07
CA VAL A 37 5.58 9.13 13.83
C VAL A 37 6.97 8.55 14.04
N ILE A 38 7.40 7.73 13.09
CA ILE A 38 8.75 7.20 12.98
C ILE A 38 9.35 7.76 11.69
N VAL A 39 10.44 8.49 11.79
CA VAL A 39 11.15 9.01 10.61
C VAL A 39 12.44 8.22 10.44
N ASN A 40 12.60 7.66 9.24
CA ASN A 40 13.77 6.91 8.85
C ASN A 40 14.47 7.61 7.68
N GLU A 41 15.38 8.49 7.99
CA GLU A 41 16.15 9.22 6.99
C GLU A 41 17.61 8.75 6.96
N VAL A 42 18.05 8.40 5.74
CA VAL A 42 19.45 8.09 5.45
C VAL A 42 20.13 9.34 4.94
N GLY A 43 20.95 9.94 5.78
CA GLY A 43 21.86 11.01 5.37
C GLY A 43 21.39 12.41 5.73
N GLU A 44 22.31 13.13 6.36
CA GLU A 44 22.26 14.49 6.86
C GLU A 44 21.18 14.76 7.92
N ILE A 45 21.65 15.10 9.11
CA ILE A 45 20.83 15.55 10.25
C ILE A 45 19.88 16.62 9.72
N GLY A 46 18.71 16.17 9.28
CA GLY A 46 17.82 16.99 8.49
C GLY A 46 17.19 18.07 9.33
N LEU A 47 17.19 19.24 8.78
CA LEU A 47 16.27 20.31 9.15
C LEU A 47 14.82 19.81 9.29
N ASP A 48 14.46 18.74 8.58
CA ASP A 48 13.14 18.10 8.58
C ASP A 48 12.76 17.46 9.92
N GLY A 49 13.70 16.82 10.61
CA GLY A 49 13.46 16.32 11.97
C GLY A 49 13.26 17.42 13.01
N ILE A 50 13.81 18.62 12.77
CA ILE A 50 13.62 19.80 13.62
C ILE A 50 12.26 20.44 13.34
N VAL A 51 11.84 20.51 12.08
CA VAL A 51 10.54 21.07 11.68
C VAL A 51 9.37 20.27 12.26
N LEU A 52 9.50 18.95 12.35
CA LEU A 52 8.50 18.10 13.00
C LEU A 52 8.49 18.23 14.54
N ARG A 53 9.56 18.78 15.15
CA ARG A 53 9.62 19.06 16.61
C ARG A 53 8.96 20.36 17.01
N ASP A 54 8.93 21.35 16.13
CA ASP A 54 8.37 22.69 16.44
C ASP A 54 6.84 22.77 16.25
N GLY A 55 6.21 21.75 15.71
CA GLY A 55 4.75 21.62 15.63
C GLY A 55 4.13 21.23 16.95
N GLY A 56 4.12 22.10 17.93
CA GLY A 56 3.32 22.14 19.15
C GLY A 56 3.27 20.85 20.01
N ASP A 57 3.44 21.02 21.30
CA ASP A 57 3.33 20.07 22.41
C ASP A 57 2.87 18.63 22.08
N SER A 58 3.81 17.68 22.22
CA SER A 58 3.62 16.32 22.69
C SER A 58 3.15 15.21 21.75
N LEU A 59 3.40 15.27 20.43
CA LEU A 59 3.32 14.04 19.62
C LEU A 59 4.52 13.11 19.89
N PRO A 60 4.32 11.83 20.20
CA PRO A 60 5.43 10.91 20.36
C PRO A 60 6.10 10.67 19.02
N MET A 61 7.31 11.22 18.88
CA MET A 61 8.14 11.05 17.70
C MET A 61 9.36 10.21 18.07
N ALA A 62 9.66 9.20 17.27
CA ALA A 62 10.89 8.43 17.37
C ALA A 62 11.71 8.61 16.09
N MET A 63 12.99 8.92 16.26
CA MET A 63 13.95 8.91 15.16
C MET A 63 14.76 7.61 15.22
N LEU A 64 14.84 6.89 14.12
CA LEU A 64 15.75 5.77 13.98
C LEU A 64 17.14 6.30 13.65
N SER A 65 18.06 6.14 14.58
CA SER A 65 19.34 6.85 14.62
C SER A 65 20.48 6.22 13.84
N ASN A 66 20.29 5.36 12.88
CA ASN A 66 21.40 4.86 12.06
C ASN A 66 20.99 4.60 10.61
N GLY A 67 21.58 5.38 9.74
CA GLY A 67 21.40 5.34 8.30
C GLY A 67 21.59 3.98 7.66
N CYS A 68 20.76 3.67 6.71
CA CYS A 68 20.58 2.48 5.88
C CYS A 68 19.62 1.43 6.43
N VAL A 69 18.37 1.58 6.02
CA VAL A 69 17.26 0.63 6.26
C VAL A 69 17.54 -0.79 5.74
N CYS A 70 18.55 -0.97 4.91
CA CYS A 70 18.74 -2.25 4.22
C CYS A 70 19.40 -3.35 5.02
N CYS A 71 20.16 -3.06 6.10
CA CYS A 71 21.00 -4.09 6.72
C CYS A 71 20.93 -4.25 8.24
N GLN A 72 20.38 -3.29 9.03
CA GLN A 72 20.45 -3.36 10.51
C GLN A 72 19.15 -3.05 11.26
N ILE A 73 18.05 -2.76 10.61
CA ILE A 73 16.83 -2.19 11.22
C ILE A 73 15.99 -3.22 11.98
N GLY A 74 16.17 -4.52 11.79
CA GLY A 74 15.25 -5.54 12.31
C GLY A 74 14.92 -5.40 13.80
N SER A 75 15.91 -5.15 14.64
CA SER A 75 15.71 -4.99 16.09
C SER A 75 15.23 -3.59 16.48
N ASP A 76 15.69 -2.55 15.76
CA ASP A 76 15.45 -1.17 16.15
C ASP A 76 14.01 -0.71 15.82
N LEU A 77 13.46 -1.11 14.67
CA LEU A 77 12.09 -0.76 14.31
C LEU A 77 11.08 -1.45 15.22
N ALA A 78 11.22 -2.77 15.42
CA ALA A 78 10.34 -3.53 16.31
C ALA A 78 10.37 -2.95 17.73
N PHE A 79 11.56 -2.75 18.28
CA PHE A 79 11.74 -2.15 19.60
C PHE A 79 11.14 -0.74 19.70
N THR A 80 11.28 0.07 18.65
CA THR A 80 10.71 1.43 18.60
C THR A 80 9.19 1.38 18.62
N ILE A 81 8.58 0.48 17.84
CA ILE A 81 7.12 0.30 17.80
C ILE A 81 6.62 -0.16 19.16
N ASP A 82 7.24 -1.16 19.78
CA ASP A 82 6.88 -1.64 21.12
C ASP A 82 6.90 -0.51 22.15
N ARG A 83 7.95 0.32 22.11
CA ARG A 83 8.05 1.48 23.00
C ARG A 83 6.96 2.51 22.76
N LEU A 84 6.59 2.77 21.51
CA LEU A 84 5.50 3.70 21.17
C LEU A 84 4.15 3.19 21.66
N ILE A 85 3.90 1.89 21.57
CA ILE A 85 2.65 1.26 22.00
C ILE A 85 2.49 1.34 23.53
N VAL A 86 3.57 1.12 24.28
CA VAL A 86 3.53 1.14 25.76
C VAL A 86 3.77 2.53 26.38
N ALA A 87 4.17 3.52 25.56
CA ALA A 87 4.48 4.86 26.04
C ALA A 87 3.24 5.52 26.69
N LYS A 88 3.45 6.10 27.86
CA LYS A 88 2.41 6.94 28.47
C LYS A 88 2.20 8.20 27.65
N ARG A 89 0.99 8.42 27.25
CA ARG A 89 0.61 9.64 26.52
C ARG A 89 0.28 10.77 27.53
N PRO A 90 0.50 12.04 27.16
CA PRO A 90 0.13 13.18 27.99
C PRO A 90 -1.36 13.15 28.39
N HIS A 91 -1.68 13.70 29.56
CA HIS A 91 -3.06 13.80 30.00
C HIS A 91 -3.90 14.62 28.99
N GLY A 92 -5.06 14.07 28.64
CA GLY A 92 -5.97 14.71 27.67
C GLY A 92 -5.72 14.36 26.20
N THR A 93 -4.66 13.60 25.87
CA THR A 93 -4.47 13.09 24.50
C THR A 93 -5.20 11.77 24.32
N PRO A 94 -5.76 11.50 23.12
CA PRO A 94 -6.41 10.23 22.83
C PRO A 94 -5.40 9.06 22.84
N PRO A 95 -5.86 7.82 23.04
CA PRO A 95 -5.01 6.64 22.96
C PRO A 95 -4.38 6.52 21.57
N LEU A 96 -3.20 5.91 21.49
CA LEU A 96 -2.52 5.65 20.21
C LEU A 96 -3.38 4.76 19.31
N ARG A 97 -3.71 5.25 18.13
CA ARG A 97 -4.47 4.51 17.13
C ARG A 97 -3.73 4.40 15.81
N ARG A 98 -2.73 5.24 15.60
CA ARG A 98 -2.01 5.32 14.33
C ARG A 98 -0.51 5.45 14.55
N ILE A 99 0.24 4.71 13.74
CA ILE A 99 1.69 4.90 13.63
C ILE A 99 1.99 5.16 12.15
N ILE A 100 2.75 6.20 11.86
CA ILE A 100 3.20 6.51 10.50
C ILE A 100 4.72 6.38 10.48
N LEU A 101 5.23 5.49 9.63
CA LEU A 101 6.66 5.36 9.33
C LEU A 101 6.95 6.04 8.00
N GLU A 102 7.69 7.14 8.01
CA GLU A 102 8.23 7.73 6.78
C GLU A 102 9.52 7.01 6.38
N THR A 103 9.55 6.49 5.14
CA THR A 103 10.73 5.83 4.59
C THR A 103 11.58 6.79 3.77
N SER A 104 12.87 6.49 3.63
CA SER A 104 13.73 7.24 2.71
C SER A 104 13.22 7.13 1.26
N GLY A 105 13.55 8.13 0.43
CA GLY A 105 13.08 8.19 -0.95
C GLY A 105 13.59 7.09 -1.88
N LEU A 106 14.62 6.35 -1.48
CA LEU A 106 15.17 5.21 -2.22
C LEU A 106 14.77 3.85 -1.59
N ALA A 107 14.09 3.86 -0.44
CA ALA A 107 13.71 2.62 0.22
C ALA A 107 12.61 1.90 -0.54
N LYS A 108 12.80 0.61 -0.79
CA LYS A 108 11.74 -0.29 -1.24
C LYS A 108 10.89 -0.71 -0.03
N PRO A 109 9.55 -0.76 -0.13
CA PRO A 109 8.69 -1.11 1.03
C PRO A 109 8.89 -2.53 1.55
N GLY A 110 9.25 -3.48 0.71
CA GLY A 110 9.35 -4.91 1.05
C GLY A 110 10.17 -5.20 2.32
N PRO A 111 11.42 -4.74 2.44
CA PRO A 111 12.24 -4.95 3.64
C PRO A 111 11.59 -4.43 4.93
N VAL A 112 10.94 -3.27 4.88
CA VAL A 112 10.21 -2.70 6.03
C VAL A 112 9.03 -3.58 6.42
N LEU A 113 8.26 -4.01 5.44
CA LEU A 113 7.07 -4.85 5.66
C LEU A 113 7.43 -6.21 6.28
N ARG A 114 8.56 -6.81 5.88
CA ARG A 114 9.04 -8.06 6.52
C ARG A 114 9.34 -7.88 8.01
N GLN A 115 9.88 -6.74 8.39
CA GLN A 115 10.14 -6.47 9.82
C GLN A 115 8.84 -6.35 10.61
N LEU A 116 7.79 -5.80 10.00
CA LEU A 116 6.47 -5.71 10.63
C LEU A 116 5.82 -7.09 10.84
N ALA A 117 6.22 -8.11 10.09
CA ALA A 117 5.74 -9.47 10.30
C ALA A 117 6.11 -10.04 11.68
N SER A 118 7.26 -9.63 12.24
CA SER A 118 7.65 -10.01 13.61
C SER A 118 6.76 -9.41 14.70
N LEU A 119 5.97 -8.40 14.38
CA LEU A 119 5.06 -7.68 15.28
C LEU A 119 3.59 -8.12 15.10
N ALA A 120 3.36 -9.32 14.57
CA ALA A 120 2.02 -9.84 14.31
C ALA A 120 1.14 -9.93 15.58
N GLU A 121 1.75 -10.05 16.77
CA GLU A 121 1.06 -10.06 18.06
C GLU A 121 0.27 -8.77 18.34
N HIS A 122 0.73 -7.62 17.84
CA HIS A 122 0.04 -6.34 17.98
C HIS A 122 -1.19 -6.20 17.07
N ARG A 123 -1.42 -7.17 16.18
CA ARG A 123 -2.55 -7.19 15.23
C ARG A 123 -2.76 -5.86 14.50
N MET A 124 -1.67 -5.19 14.14
CA MET A 124 -1.70 -3.92 13.43
C MET A 124 -2.29 -4.10 12.02
N LYS A 125 -3.10 -3.12 11.61
CA LYS A 125 -3.55 -3.02 10.21
C LYS A 125 -2.52 -2.23 9.43
N VAL A 126 -1.78 -2.88 8.55
CA VAL A 126 -0.68 -2.25 7.80
C VAL A 126 -1.16 -1.77 6.44
N ALA A 127 -0.84 -0.52 6.11
CA ALA A 127 -1.04 0.04 4.78
C ALA A 127 0.19 0.80 4.28
N VAL A 128 0.39 0.82 2.98
CA VAL A 128 1.40 1.64 2.32
C VAL A 128 0.70 2.80 1.62
N VAL A 129 1.14 4.01 1.94
CA VAL A 129 0.75 5.25 1.26
C VAL A 129 1.92 5.68 0.39
N GLY A 130 1.73 5.66 -0.91
CA GLY A 130 2.70 6.15 -1.88
C GLY A 130 2.47 7.62 -2.22
N THR A 131 3.53 8.36 -2.54
CA THR A 131 3.41 9.70 -3.13
C THR A 131 3.79 9.66 -4.61
N PHE A 132 3.02 10.35 -5.43
CA PHE A 132 3.23 10.50 -6.87
C PHE A 132 3.37 11.99 -7.19
N ASP A 133 4.57 12.41 -7.55
CA ASP A 133 4.86 13.80 -7.95
C ASP A 133 4.31 14.05 -9.36
N LEU A 134 3.26 14.85 -9.48
CA LEU A 134 2.63 15.14 -10.76
C LEU A 134 3.54 15.92 -11.72
N THR A 135 4.53 16.64 -11.21
CA THR A 135 5.46 17.40 -12.07
C THR A 135 6.51 16.52 -12.75
N ARG A 136 6.74 15.29 -12.23
CA ARG A 136 7.79 14.37 -12.67
C ARG A 136 7.33 12.93 -12.84
N GLY A 137 6.05 12.67 -12.69
CA GLY A 137 5.49 11.33 -12.50
C GLY A 137 5.94 10.30 -13.54
N THR A 138 5.78 10.60 -14.83
CA THR A 138 6.15 9.68 -15.92
C THR A 138 7.66 9.46 -16.03
N GLU A 139 8.47 10.49 -15.81
CA GLU A 139 9.94 10.36 -15.78
C GLU A 139 10.38 9.51 -14.57
N THR A 140 9.74 9.72 -13.43
CA THR A 140 10.03 8.97 -12.21
C THR A 140 9.70 7.47 -12.36
N ALA A 141 8.76 7.10 -13.23
CA ALA A 141 8.42 5.70 -13.52
C ALA A 141 9.56 4.91 -14.21
N THR A 142 10.65 5.56 -14.61
CA THR A 142 11.85 4.87 -15.10
C THR A 142 12.72 4.30 -13.97
N PHE A 143 12.52 4.75 -12.73
CA PHE A 143 13.28 4.29 -11.58
C PHE A 143 12.59 3.09 -10.92
N GLU A 144 13.34 2.02 -10.73
CA GLU A 144 12.83 0.78 -10.13
C GLU A 144 12.28 1.00 -8.71
N GLU A 145 12.94 1.85 -7.92
CA GLU A 145 12.51 2.19 -6.56
C GLU A 145 11.13 2.82 -6.57
N ALA A 146 10.89 3.80 -7.45
CA ALA A 146 9.59 4.47 -7.57
C ALA A 146 8.50 3.49 -7.98
N VAL A 147 8.76 2.66 -8.98
CA VAL A 147 7.83 1.63 -9.45
C VAL A 147 7.50 0.64 -8.33
N SER A 148 8.51 0.15 -7.59
CA SER A 148 8.31 -0.75 -6.44
C SER A 148 7.49 -0.10 -5.32
N GLN A 149 7.71 1.20 -5.05
CA GLN A 149 6.98 1.97 -4.06
C GLN A 149 5.50 2.11 -4.44
N TRP A 150 5.20 2.46 -5.69
CA TRP A 150 3.83 2.58 -6.17
C TRP A 150 3.14 1.23 -6.31
N ALA A 151 3.86 0.20 -6.77
CA ALA A 151 3.31 -1.15 -6.90
C ALA A 151 2.87 -1.75 -5.56
N ALA A 152 3.58 -1.43 -4.48
CA ALA A 152 3.23 -1.87 -3.13
C ALA A 152 2.14 -1.03 -2.45
N ALA A 153 1.80 0.16 -2.97
CA ALA A 153 0.93 1.10 -2.30
C ALA A 153 -0.54 0.63 -2.25
N HIS A 154 -1.21 0.89 -1.12
CA HIS A 154 -2.66 0.79 -0.98
C HIS A 154 -3.34 2.05 -1.50
N ARG A 155 -2.72 3.19 -1.20
CA ARG A 155 -3.16 4.52 -1.62
C ARG A 155 -1.98 5.25 -2.25
N ILE A 156 -2.23 6.00 -3.30
CA ILE A 156 -1.23 6.84 -3.95
C ILE A 156 -1.76 8.27 -3.94
N ALA A 157 -1.13 9.12 -3.13
CA ALA A 157 -1.44 10.54 -3.06
C ALA A 157 -0.65 11.29 -4.15
N ALA A 158 -1.36 11.93 -5.07
CA ALA A 158 -0.78 12.86 -6.01
C ALA A 158 -0.35 14.13 -5.29
N THR A 159 0.90 14.51 -5.48
CA THR A 159 1.50 15.69 -4.85
C THR A 159 1.82 16.75 -5.89
N LYS A 160 2.07 17.97 -5.42
CA LYS A 160 2.39 19.14 -6.27
C LYS A 160 1.32 19.42 -7.33
N VAL A 161 0.06 19.22 -6.96
CA VAL A 161 -1.11 19.41 -7.82
C VAL A 161 -1.17 20.85 -8.33
N ASP A 162 -0.76 21.81 -7.50
CA ASP A 162 -0.68 23.25 -7.78
C ASP A 162 0.37 23.61 -8.82
N LEU A 163 1.37 22.76 -9.03
CA LEU A 163 2.46 22.98 -9.99
C LEU A 163 2.29 22.13 -11.27
N ALA A 164 1.33 21.22 -11.28
CA ALA A 164 1.16 20.26 -12.36
C ALA A 164 0.44 20.89 -13.57
N SER A 165 0.83 20.47 -14.76
CA SER A 165 0.09 20.79 -15.98
C SER A 165 -1.24 20.00 -16.03
N VAL A 166 -2.22 20.51 -16.80
CA VAL A 166 -3.49 19.81 -17.03
C VAL A 166 -3.26 18.42 -17.61
N ASN A 167 -2.29 18.26 -18.50
CA ASN A 167 -1.94 16.97 -19.10
C ASN A 167 -1.40 15.99 -18.05
N ALA A 168 -0.47 16.43 -17.19
CA ALA A 168 0.07 15.59 -16.12
C ALA A 168 -1.02 15.08 -15.18
N LEU A 169 -1.98 15.95 -14.85
CA LEU A 169 -3.15 15.59 -14.05
C LEU A 169 -4.02 14.52 -14.73
N SER A 170 -4.28 14.66 -16.03
CA SER A 170 -5.13 13.72 -16.79
C SER A 170 -4.46 12.37 -17.05
N GLU A 171 -3.12 12.35 -17.15
CA GLU A 171 -2.33 11.14 -17.45
C GLU A 171 -1.95 10.33 -16.20
N ALA A 172 -1.83 10.98 -15.04
CA ALA A 172 -1.40 10.33 -13.81
C ALA A 172 -2.23 9.09 -13.41
N PRO A 173 -3.57 9.10 -13.47
CA PRO A 173 -4.36 7.91 -13.13
C PRO A 173 -4.06 6.71 -14.03
N ALA A 174 -3.84 6.95 -15.32
CA ALA A 174 -3.49 5.88 -16.27
C ALA A 174 -2.08 5.34 -16.00
N THR A 175 -1.12 6.22 -15.76
CA THR A 175 0.26 5.83 -15.41
C THR A 175 0.30 5.00 -14.12
N ILE A 176 -0.41 5.44 -13.10
CA ILE A 176 -0.50 4.72 -11.82
C ILE A 176 -1.19 3.36 -12.01
N ALA A 177 -2.31 3.33 -12.74
CA ALA A 177 -3.06 2.09 -12.97
C ALA A 177 -2.26 1.06 -13.77
N ALA A 178 -1.36 1.49 -14.65
CA ALA A 178 -0.47 0.61 -15.39
C ALA A 178 0.64 -0.02 -14.52
N ILE A 179 0.91 0.56 -13.33
CA ILE A 179 1.86 0.02 -12.34
C ILE A 179 1.11 -0.72 -11.24
N ASN A 180 0.05 -0.12 -10.73
CA ASN A 180 -0.74 -0.67 -9.62
C ASN A 180 -2.24 -0.41 -9.82
N PRO A 181 -2.96 -1.31 -10.49
CA PRO A 181 -4.40 -1.20 -10.66
C PRO A 181 -5.19 -1.40 -9.37
N LEU A 182 -4.53 -1.82 -8.28
CA LEU A 182 -5.13 -2.08 -6.98
C LEU A 182 -5.10 -0.87 -6.04
N ALA A 183 -4.33 0.17 -6.38
CA ALA A 183 -4.20 1.36 -5.54
C ALA A 183 -5.41 2.29 -5.66
N GLU A 184 -5.82 2.87 -4.53
CA GLU A 184 -6.69 4.03 -4.50
C GLU A 184 -5.85 5.27 -4.86
N VAL A 185 -6.22 5.96 -5.95
CA VAL A 185 -5.53 7.19 -6.36
C VAL A 185 -6.22 8.40 -5.76
N ILE A 186 -5.46 9.22 -5.04
CA ILE A 186 -5.94 10.44 -4.38
C ILE A 186 -5.32 11.63 -5.10
N ALA A 187 -6.12 12.31 -5.93
CA ALA A 187 -5.71 13.48 -6.70
C ALA A 187 -6.70 14.63 -6.44
N LEU A 188 -6.63 15.24 -5.26
CA LEU A 188 -7.52 16.30 -4.84
C LEU A 188 -6.79 17.65 -4.89
N LYS A 189 -7.51 18.72 -5.28
CA LYS A 189 -6.97 20.10 -5.25
C LYS A 189 -6.74 20.58 -3.83
N ASP A 190 -7.60 20.18 -2.91
CA ASP A 190 -7.50 20.53 -1.51
C ASP A 190 -6.49 19.61 -0.80
N ARG A 191 -5.44 20.20 -0.25
CA ARG A 191 -4.37 19.47 0.46
C ARG A 191 -4.89 18.80 1.73
N ALA A 192 -5.78 19.45 2.48
CA ALA A 192 -6.32 18.90 3.71
C ALA A 192 -7.15 17.64 3.43
N SER A 193 -7.98 17.66 2.39
CA SER A 193 -8.74 16.48 1.94
C SER A 193 -7.84 15.36 1.43
N THR A 194 -6.74 15.70 0.71
CA THR A 194 -5.75 14.72 0.26
C THR A 194 -5.12 13.99 1.45
N VAL A 195 -4.69 14.75 2.43
CA VAL A 195 -4.04 14.23 3.65
C VAL A 195 -5.01 13.39 4.48
N ALA A 196 -6.24 13.90 4.72
CA ALA A 196 -7.28 13.19 5.45
C ALA A 196 -7.64 11.86 4.78
N THR A 197 -7.65 11.80 3.45
CA THR A 197 -7.91 10.57 2.70
C THR A 197 -6.70 9.64 2.75
N ALA A 198 -5.47 10.17 2.58
CA ALA A 198 -4.24 9.36 2.55
C ALA A 198 -4.03 8.58 3.86
N PHE A 199 -4.24 9.23 5.01
CA PHE A 199 -4.07 8.65 6.33
C PHE A 199 -5.40 8.37 7.06
N GLY A 200 -6.52 8.47 6.37
CA GLY A 200 -7.84 8.12 6.90
C GLY A 200 -7.97 6.64 7.19
N PRO A 201 -9.03 6.24 7.92
CA PRO A 201 -9.24 4.86 8.33
C PRO A 201 -9.10 3.87 7.17
N LEU A 202 -8.48 2.73 7.45
CA LEU A 202 -8.41 1.62 6.51
C LEU A 202 -9.77 0.92 6.44
N VAL A 203 -10.67 1.51 5.65
CA VAL A 203 -12.02 0.97 5.44
C VAL A 203 -11.93 -0.35 4.69
N ALA A 204 -12.86 -1.24 5.00
CA ALA A 204 -12.99 -2.53 4.36
C ALA A 204 -13.05 -2.39 2.83
N ALA A 205 -12.06 -3.00 2.18
CA ALA A 205 -11.92 -3.25 0.75
C ALA A 205 -12.38 -2.10 -0.19
N PRO A 206 -11.45 -1.34 -0.77
CA PRO A 206 -11.76 -0.62 -1.99
C PRO A 206 -12.25 -1.60 -3.06
N PRO A 207 -13.07 -1.16 -4.02
CA PRO A 207 -13.59 -2.03 -5.06
C PRO A 207 -12.44 -2.78 -5.74
N LEU A 208 -12.66 -4.07 -5.96
CA LEU A 208 -11.73 -4.88 -6.74
C LEU A 208 -11.70 -4.35 -8.17
N PRO A 209 -10.55 -4.33 -8.81
CA PRO A 209 -10.48 -3.91 -10.20
C PRO A 209 -11.31 -4.85 -11.08
N ASP A 210 -11.90 -4.32 -12.13
CA ASP A 210 -12.57 -5.12 -13.14
C ASP A 210 -11.53 -5.99 -13.86
N VAL A 211 -11.69 -7.32 -13.76
CA VAL A 211 -10.73 -8.31 -14.25
C VAL A 211 -10.79 -8.49 -15.77
N SER A 212 -11.76 -7.86 -16.43
CA SER A 212 -11.90 -7.90 -17.89
C SER A 212 -10.93 -6.96 -18.63
N ALA A 213 -10.08 -6.26 -17.90
CA ALA A 213 -9.28 -5.15 -18.37
C ALA A 213 -7.84 -5.51 -18.75
N ASP A 214 -7.44 -5.30 -20.00
CA ASP A 214 -6.04 -5.42 -20.48
C ASP A 214 -5.19 -4.23 -19.99
N VAL A 215 -4.28 -4.44 -19.00
CA VAL A 215 -3.25 -3.48 -18.60
C VAL A 215 -1.90 -4.05 -18.98
N LYS A 216 -1.24 -3.48 -19.98
CA LYS A 216 0.18 -3.76 -20.19
C LYS A 216 0.98 -3.09 -19.08
N ALA A 217 1.77 -3.87 -18.34
CA ALA A 217 2.77 -3.32 -17.45
C ALA A 217 3.66 -2.33 -18.21
N THR A 218 3.76 -1.11 -17.71
CA THR A 218 4.57 -0.06 -18.38
C THR A 218 6.05 -0.19 -18.07
N HIS A 219 6.42 -0.98 -17.07
CA HIS A 219 7.80 -1.18 -16.68
C HIS A 219 8.26 -2.61 -17.02
N PRO A 220 9.40 -2.81 -17.73
CA PRO A 220 9.80 -4.11 -18.25
C PRO A 220 10.05 -5.19 -17.18
N ARG A 221 10.35 -4.78 -15.94
CA ARG A 221 10.58 -5.70 -14.82
C ARG A 221 9.33 -5.94 -13.97
N LEU A 222 8.21 -5.28 -14.26
CA LEU A 222 6.96 -5.41 -13.51
C LEU A 222 6.03 -6.42 -14.20
N VAL A 223 5.52 -7.35 -13.42
CA VAL A 223 4.55 -8.35 -13.88
C VAL A 223 3.22 -8.11 -13.16
N LEU A 224 2.19 -7.94 -13.95
CA LEU A 224 0.80 -7.89 -13.51
C LEU A 224 0.13 -9.18 -13.98
N CYS A 225 -0.23 -10.05 -13.03
CA CYS A 225 -0.77 -11.36 -13.33
C CYS A 225 -2.12 -11.56 -12.64
N CYS A 226 -3.07 -12.16 -13.35
CA CYS A 226 -4.34 -12.61 -12.80
C CYS A 226 -4.30 -14.13 -12.62
N ALA A 227 -4.51 -14.58 -11.40
CA ALA A 227 -4.66 -16.00 -11.06
C ALA A 227 -6.14 -16.32 -10.86
N ARG A 228 -6.69 -17.26 -11.66
CA ARG A 228 -8.07 -17.73 -11.52
C ARG A 228 -8.07 -19.19 -11.06
N PRO A 229 -8.89 -19.55 -10.06
CA PRO A 229 -9.04 -20.93 -9.65
C PRO A 229 -9.45 -21.81 -10.83
N VAL A 230 -8.81 -22.97 -10.95
CA VAL A 230 -9.17 -23.99 -11.97
C VAL A 230 -10.39 -24.80 -11.52
N ALA A 231 -10.54 -24.99 -10.19
CA ALA A 231 -11.63 -25.69 -9.55
C ALA A 231 -11.90 -25.10 -8.18
N ASP A 232 -12.87 -25.65 -7.48
CA ASP A 232 -13.13 -25.26 -6.09
C ASP A 232 -11.92 -25.54 -5.18
N ILE A 233 -11.50 -24.54 -4.44
CA ILE A 233 -10.32 -24.58 -3.57
C ILE A 233 -10.74 -24.86 -2.13
N SER A 234 -9.98 -25.71 -1.41
CA SER A 234 -10.09 -25.84 0.04
C SER A 234 -9.32 -24.73 0.75
N TYR A 235 -9.72 -24.36 1.97
CA TYR A 235 -8.97 -23.35 2.74
C TYR A 235 -7.51 -23.77 3.04
N PRO A 236 -7.23 -25.05 3.44
CA PRO A 236 -5.86 -25.50 3.63
C PRO A 236 -4.99 -25.39 2.37
N ASP A 237 -5.53 -25.75 1.20
CA ASP A 237 -4.79 -25.64 -0.07
C ASP A 237 -4.50 -24.18 -0.43
N LEU A 238 -5.49 -23.30 -0.24
CA LEU A 238 -5.30 -21.86 -0.45
C LEU A 238 -4.23 -21.30 0.48
N ALA A 239 -4.28 -21.62 1.76
CA ALA A 239 -3.31 -21.15 2.75
C ALA A 239 -1.89 -21.63 2.40
N ALA A 240 -1.75 -22.93 2.10
CA ALA A 240 -0.46 -23.51 1.71
C ALA A 240 0.09 -22.86 0.43
N TRP A 241 -0.78 -22.58 -0.55
CA TRP A 241 -0.35 -21.93 -1.78
C TRP A 241 0.10 -20.49 -1.54
N LEU A 242 -0.60 -19.72 -0.70
CA LEU A 242 -0.22 -18.34 -0.35
C LEU A 242 1.13 -18.31 0.39
N ASP A 243 1.36 -19.23 1.32
CA ASP A 243 2.63 -19.35 2.05
C ASP A 243 3.78 -19.70 1.09
N ASN A 244 3.55 -20.66 0.19
CA ASN A 244 4.55 -21.06 -0.79
C ASN A 244 4.82 -19.97 -1.83
N LEU A 245 3.79 -19.20 -2.24
CA LEU A 245 3.95 -18.03 -3.10
C LEU A 245 4.85 -16.98 -2.43
N ALA A 246 4.59 -16.68 -1.16
CA ALA A 246 5.41 -15.76 -0.38
C ALA A 246 6.85 -16.24 -0.26
N GLY A 247 7.05 -17.53 0.01
CA GLY A 247 8.39 -18.13 0.10
C GLY A 247 9.14 -18.12 -1.24
N ALA A 248 8.46 -18.44 -2.34
CA ALA A 248 9.06 -18.52 -3.67
C ALA A 248 9.44 -17.14 -4.23
N LEU A 249 8.59 -16.13 -4.02
CA LEU A 249 8.79 -14.80 -4.57
C LEU A 249 9.60 -13.87 -3.64
N GLY A 250 9.43 -14.01 -2.32
CA GLY A 250 10.09 -13.14 -1.35
C GLY A 250 9.86 -11.66 -1.68
N ASP A 251 10.93 -10.88 -1.79
CA ASP A 251 10.88 -9.45 -2.11
C ASP A 251 10.39 -9.12 -3.51
N ARG A 252 10.33 -10.11 -4.40
CA ARG A 252 9.78 -9.95 -5.75
C ARG A 252 8.26 -9.83 -5.73
N LEU A 253 7.56 -10.35 -4.70
CA LEU A 253 6.14 -10.10 -4.51
C LEU A 253 5.94 -8.68 -3.99
N LEU A 254 5.25 -7.83 -4.73
CA LEU A 254 5.00 -6.45 -4.34
C LEU A 254 3.60 -6.29 -3.75
N ARG A 255 2.60 -6.93 -4.35
CA ARG A 255 1.22 -6.86 -3.89
C ARG A 255 0.40 -8.05 -4.41
N LEU A 256 -0.56 -8.47 -3.59
CA LEU A 256 -1.58 -9.41 -4.01
C LEU A 256 -2.94 -8.95 -3.46
N LYS A 257 -3.97 -9.04 -4.29
CA LYS A 257 -5.35 -8.77 -3.86
C LYS A 257 -6.35 -9.49 -4.74
N GLY A 258 -7.41 -10.00 -4.12
CA GLY A 258 -8.53 -10.58 -4.85
C GLY A 258 -9.50 -11.33 -3.97
N LEU A 259 -10.41 -12.02 -4.61
CA LEU A 259 -11.43 -12.84 -3.98
C LEU A 259 -11.24 -14.30 -4.36
N VAL A 260 -11.35 -15.18 -3.39
CA VAL A 260 -11.32 -16.63 -3.64
C VAL A 260 -12.51 -17.29 -2.96
N GLN A 261 -13.33 -17.97 -3.75
CA GLN A 261 -14.40 -18.83 -3.23
C GLN A 261 -13.78 -20.11 -2.69
N VAL A 262 -14.01 -20.39 -1.42
CA VAL A 262 -13.56 -21.60 -0.74
C VAL A 262 -14.75 -22.54 -0.57
N LYS A 263 -14.57 -23.84 -0.83
CA LYS A 263 -15.63 -24.88 -0.83
C LYS A 263 -16.60 -24.82 0.35
N THR A 264 -16.09 -24.55 1.54
CA THR A 264 -16.85 -24.62 2.80
C THR A 264 -17.51 -23.31 3.20
N LEU A 265 -17.23 -22.22 2.48
CA LEU A 265 -17.71 -20.89 2.83
C LEU A 265 -18.79 -20.42 1.87
N LYS A 266 -19.81 -19.76 2.40
CA LYS A 266 -20.89 -19.17 1.58
C LYS A 266 -20.43 -17.91 0.85
N GLN A 267 -19.46 -17.21 1.40
CA GLN A 267 -18.93 -15.94 0.88
C GLN A 267 -17.49 -16.13 0.46
N PRO A 268 -17.06 -15.48 -0.63
CA PRO A 268 -15.65 -15.49 -1.01
C PRO A 268 -14.79 -14.80 0.06
N LEU A 269 -13.56 -15.26 0.19
CA LEU A 269 -12.55 -14.64 1.04
C LEU A 269 -11.84 -13.55 0.28
N LEU A 270 -11.78 -12.37 0.87
CA LEU A 270 -10.86 -11.34 0.45
C LEU A 270 -9.45 -11.70 0.95
N ILE A 271 -8.53 -11.81 0.00
CA ILE A 271 -7.11 -12.06 0.22
C ILE A 271 -6.35 -10.80 -0.18
N GLU A 272 -5.52 -10.30 0.73
CA GLU A 272 -4.70 -9.12 0.49
C GLU A 272 -3.31 -9.32 1.07
N SER A 273 -2.27 -8.90 0.32
CA SER A 273 -0.92 -8.78 0.85
C SER A 273 -0.21 -7.53 0.34
N VAL A 274 0.78 -7.08 1.10
CA VAL A 274 1.80 -6.14 0.65
C VAL A 274 3.15 -6.78 0.86
N GLY A 275 3.88 -7.00 -0.22
CA GLY A 275 5.00 -7.92 -0.18
C GLY A 275 4.53 -9.29 0.33
N THR A 276 5.31 -9.87 1.22
CA THR A 276 5.00 -11.15 1.87
C THR A 276 4.13 -11.02 3.14
N LEU A 277 3.70 -9.82 3.49
CA LEU A 277 2.83 -9.59 4.64
C LEU A 277 1.37 -9.72 4.23
N PHE A 278 0.74 -10.82 4.59
CA PHE A 278 -0.67 -11.09 4.34
C PHE A 278 -1.55 -10.56 5.48
N SER A 279 -2.63 -9.88 5.11
CA SER A 279 -3.71 -9.60 6.05
C SER A 279 -4.52 -10.87 6.32
N PRO A 280 -5.10 -11.05 7.53
CA PRO A 280 -5.99 -12.19 7.78
C PRO A 280 -7.10 -12.26 6.73
N PRO A 281 -7.30 -13.40 6.05
CA PRO A 281 -8.39 -13.58 5.11
C PRO A 281 -9.75 -13.31 5.76
N ARG A 282 -10.63 -12.59 5.08
CA ARG A 282 -11.95 -12.23 5.61
C ARG A 282 -13.05 -12.44 4.59
N PRO A 283 -14.22 -12.95 5.02
CA PRO A 283 -15.38 -13.06 4.14
C PRO A 283 -15.81 -11.68 3.63
N LEU A 284 -16.16 -11.57 2.36
CA LEU A 284 -16.67 -10.37 1.74
C LEU A 284 -18.04 -10.62 1.13
N GLN A 285 -19.04 -9.83 1.53
CA GLN A 285 -20.37 -9.89 0.94
C GLN A 285 -20.38 -9.08 -0.37
N MET A 286 -20.70 -9.76 -1.47
CA MET A 286 -20.83 -9.12 -2.77
C MET A 286 -22.27 -8.60 -2.95
N ALA A 287 -22.40 -7.35 -3.38
CA ALA A 287 -23.69 -6.69 -3.53
C ALA A 287 -24.53 -7.23 -4.68
N ASP A 288 -23.88 -7.79 -5.70
CA ASP A 288 -24.50 -8.21 -6.97
C ASP A 288 -24.58 -9.74 -7.15
N GLY A 289 -24.20 -10.51 -6.12
CA GLY A 289 -24.17 -11.98 -6.22
C GLY A 289 -23.07 -12.54 -7.15
N SER A 290 -22.19 -11.70 -7.67
CA SER A 290 -21.04 -12.10 -8.49
C SER A 290 -20.11 -13.00 -7.67
N GLN A 291 -19.82 -14.20 -8.20
CA GLN A 291 -18.93 -15.20 -7.55
C GLN A 291 -17.58 -15.32 -8.27
N SER A 292 -17.16 -14.29 -8.99
CA SER A 292 -15.88 -14.38 -9.70
C SER A 292 -14.71 -14.45 -8.72
N SER A 293 -14.05 -15.62 -8.70
CA SER A 293 -12.81 -15.82 -7.94
C SER A 293 -11.60 -15.45 -8.78
N PHE A 294 -10.74 -14.59 -8.26
CA PHE A 294 -9.48 -14.23 -8.89
C PHE A 294 -8.54 -13.57 -7.88
N LEU A 295 -7.26 -13.68 -8.13
CA LEU A 295 -6.22 -12.91 -7.43
C LEU A 295 -5.42 -12.10 -8.45
N VAL A 296 -5.18 -10.85 -8.17
CA VAL A 296 -4.23 -10.00 -8.90
C VAL A 296 -2.92 -10.03 -8.16
N ILE A 297 -1.84 -10.38 -8.87
CA ILE A 297 -0.48 -10.46 -8.36
C ILE A 297 0.32 -9.38 -9.07
N ILE A 298 0.98 -8.53 -8.30
CA ILE A 298 1.96 -7.56 -8.76
C ILE A 298 3.32 -8.00 -8.25
N ALA A 299 4.23 -8.30 -9.16
CA ALA A 299 5.57 -8.76 -8.83
C ALA A 299 6.62 -8.14 -9.76
N HIS A 300 7.87 -8.17 -9.37
CA HIS A 300 8.98 -7.76 -10.24
C HIS A 300 9.93 -8.92 -10.50
N ASP A 301 10.52 -8.93 -11.71
CA ASP A 301 11.48 -9.96 -12.16
C ASP A 301 10.95 -11.40 -11.97
N VAL A 302 9.69 -11.61 -12.29
CA VAL A 302 9.03 -12.93 -12.22
C VAL A 302 8.50 -13.27 -13.60
N MET A 303 8.77 -14.48 -14.05
CA MET A 303 8.10 -15.01 -15.24
C MET A 303 6.80 -15.70 -14.84
N GLU A 304 5.75 -15.57 -15.64
CA GLU A 304 4.46 -16.24 -15.38
C GLU A 304 4.64 -17.77 -15.21
N ALA A 305 5.58 -18.36 -15.93
CA ALA A 305 5.93 -19.77 -15.83
C ALA A 305 6.47 -20.18 -14.43
N GLU A 306 6.99 -19.26 -13.63
CA GLU A 306 7.44 -19.52 -12.27
C GLU A 306 6.28 -19.69 -11.28
N LEU A 307 5.10 -19.15 -11.60
CA LEU A 307 3.94 -19.20 -10.71
C LEU A 307 3.20 -20.56 -10.76
N GLY A 308 3.20 -21.20 -11.93
CA GLY A 308 2.50 -22.46 -12.15
C GLY A 308 2.95 -23.62 -11.24
N PRO A 309 4.28 -23.81 -11.01
CA PRO A 309 4.80 -24.87 -10.16
C PRO A 309 4.60 -24.68 -8.65
N ILE A 310 4.14 -23.49 -8.20
CA ILE A 310 3.97 -23.22 -6.76
C ILE A 310 2.94 -24.18 -6.16
N ALA A 311 3.36 -24.91 -5.14
CA ALA A 311 2.55 -25.96 -4.51
C ALA A 311 1.46 -25.38 -3.57
N PRO A 312 0.29 -26.02 -3.50
CA PRO A 312 -0.20 -27.08 -4.36
C PRO A 312 -0.36 -26.62 -5.81
N SER A 313 0.33 -27.29 -6.73
CA SER A 313 0.30 -26.92 -8.15
C SER A 313 -1.05 -27.19 -8.79
N GLY A 314 -1.39 -26.38 -9.81
CA GLY A 314 -2.64 -26.56 -10.56
C GLY A 314 -3.89 -25.99 -9.88
N LEU A 315 -3.77 -25.28 -8.75
CA LEU A 315 -4.90 -24.59 -8.13
C LEU A 315 -5.38 -23.39 -8.96
N PHE A 316 -4.45 -22.70 -9.62
CA PHE A 316 -4.73 -21.49 -10.36
C PHE A 316 -4.22 -21.59 -11.79
N GLN A 317 -4.99 -21.02 -12.70
CA GLN A 317 -4.57 -20.67 -14.05
C GLN A 317 -4.15 -19.21 -14.05
N PHE A 318 -2.98 -18.94 -14.64
CA PHE A 318 -2.41 -17.61 -14.70
C PHE A 318 -2.64 -16.99 -16.08
N SER A 319 -2.82 -15.68 -16.12
CA SER A 319 -2.87 -14.90 -17.34
C SER A 319 -2.29 -13.53 -17.07
N SER A 320 -1.62 -12.92 -18.05
CA SER A 320 -1.21 -11.52 -17.92
C SER A 320 -2.45 -10.66 -17.68
N TRP A 321 -2.30 -9.70 -16.78
CA TRP A 321 -3.36 -8.72 -16.54
C TRP A 321 -3.44 -7.79 -17.72
N GLN A 322 -4.60 -7.77 -18.36
CA GLN A 322 -4.86 -6.91 -19.52
C GLN A 322 -6.09 -6.03 -19.21
N ARG A 323 -6.10 -4.75 -19.53
CA ARG A 323 -7.22 -3.79 -19.29
C ARG A 323 -8.19 -3.77 -20.46
N PRO A 324 -9.54 -3.77 -20.31
CA PRO A 324 -10.48 -3.53 -21.41
C PRO A 324 -10.26 -2.15 -21.99
N ASP A 325 -10.55 -2.04 -23.28
CA ASP A 325 -10.59 -0.75 -23.95
C ASP A 325 -11.50 0.25 -23.23
N ALA A 326 -11.12 1.53 -23.30
CA ALA A 326 -11.70 2.67 -22.56
C ALA A 326 -13.20 2.95 -22.84
N ALA A 327 -13.93 2.04 -23.49
CA ALA A 327 -15.32 2.21 -23.90
C ALA A 327 -16.35 2.00 -22.77
N LEU A 328 -15.97 1.43 -21.64
CA LEU A 328 -16.87 1.26 -20.49
C LEU A 328 -16.32 2.02 -19.28
N ARG A 329 -16.54 3.33 -19.29
CA ARG A 329 -16.39 4.18 -18.11
C ARG A 329 -17.54 3.84 -17.15
N ASP A 330 -17.32 2.87 -16.25
CA ASP A 330 -18.16 2.77 -15.06
C ASP A 330 -17.71 3.89 -14.09
N GLU A 331 -18.57 4.86 -13.87
CA GLU A 331 -18.38 6.05 -13.02
C GLU A 331 -18.16 5.72 -11.53
N ARG A 332 -18.06 4.44 -11.17
CA ARG A 332 -17.89 3.96 -9.78
C ARG A 332 -16.47 3.67 -9.34
N ARG A 333 -15.47 3.88 -10.18
CA ARG A 333 -14.10 4.02 -9.67
C ARG A 333 -14.02 5.36 -8.97
N VAL A 334 -13.99 5.35 -7.66
CA VAL A 334 -13.85 6.52 -6.82
C VAL A 334 -12.48 7.15 -7.09
N ILE A 335 -12.37 7.77 -8.27
CA ILE A 335 -11.56 8.96 -8.41
C ILE A 335 -12.46 10.02 -7.76
N LYS A 336 -12.24 10.35 -6.50
CA LYS A 336 -12.71 11.62 -5.97
C LYS A 336 -11.86 12.71 -6.62
N ALA A 337 -12.02 12.85 -7.93
CA ALA A 337 -11.54 13.98 -8.68
C ALA A 337 -12.77 14.87 -8.88
N GLU A 338 -13.04 15.76 -7.96
CA GLU A 338 -13.91 16.90 -8.24
C GLU A 338 -13.16 17.85 -9.18
N TRP A 339 -13.24 17.52 -10.46
CA TRP A 339 -12.87 18.42 -11.53
C TRP A 339 -14.10 19.28 -11.85
N VAL A 340 -14.23 20.40 -11.18
CA VAL A 340 -15.17 21.44 -11.59
C VAL A 340 -14.37 22.58 -12.20
N THR A 341 -14.76 22.89 -13.44
CA THR A 341 -14.38 24.02 -14.30
C THR A 341 -14.11 25.33 -13.57
#